data_e170b2ef2919a39c33a58860f2ddb73f
#
_entry.id   e170b2ef2919a39c33a58860f2ddb73f
#
_cell.length_a   1.000
_cell.length_b   1.000
_cell.length_c   1.000
_cell.angle_alpha   90.00
_cell.angle_beta   90.00
_cell.angle_gamma   90.00
#
_symmetry.space_group_name_H-M   'P 1'
#
loop_
_entity.id
_entity.type
_entity.pdbx_description
1 polymer ?
#
loop_
_entity_poly.entity_id
_entity_poly.type
_entity_poly.pdbx_seq_one_letter_code
_entity_poly.pdbx_strand_id
1 'polypeptide(L)'
;FVARRQIVKELVEKGILVKIEDHINKIGTSERTGAVVEPKLSDQWFLKMKDLAQPALDAVLEKEVNLVPDKFLNTYRHWMENVRDWNISRQLVWGQQIPAYYFGFGKEDYVVAETKEEALKLAILKSGNSELSLDSLTQDKDALDTWFSSWLWPISVFNGILEPENEEINYYYPTNDHS
;
A
#
# COMPACT_ATOMS: atom_id res chain seq x y z
N PHE A 1 -5.10 -2.06 28.56
CA PHE A 1 -5.68 -1.55 29.84
C PHE A 1 -4.99 -2.12 31.10
N VAL A 2 -4.47 -3.35 31.06
CA VAL A 2 -3.75 -3.96 32.20
C VAL A 2 -2.48 -3.16 32.51
N ALA A 3 -1.67 -2.85 31.51
CA ALA A 3 -0.44 -2.10 31.66
C ALA A 3 -0.66 -0.71 32.29
N ARG A 4 -1.73 0.00 31.92
CA ARG A 4 -2.07 1.31 32.49
C ARG A 4 -2.32 1.23 34.01
N ARG A 5 -3.01 0.18 34.46
CA ARG A 5 -3.22 -0.03 35.91
C ARG A 5 -1.95 -0.40 36.64
N GLN A 6 -1.10 -1.21 35.98
CA GLN A 6 0.18 -1.62 36.54
C GLN A 6 1.13 -0.44 36.71
N ILE A 7 1.24 0.42 35.71
CA ILE A 7 2.08 1.64 35.76
C ILE A 7 1.68 2.53 36.94
N VAL A 8 0.38 2.75 37.16
CA VAL A 8 -0.10 3.57 38.29
C VAL A 8 0.35 2.98 39.64
N LYS A 9 0.26 1.66 39.80
CA LYS A 9 0.74 1.00 41.04
C LYS A 9 2.23 1.19 41.26
N GLU A 10 3.03 0.96 40.20
CA GLU A 10 4.47 1.11 40.28
C GLU A 10 4.90 2.56 40.56
N LEU A 11 4.19 3.53 40.01
CA LEU A 11 4.44 4.95 40.29
C LEU A 11 4.11 5.33 41.74
N VAL A 12 3.03 4.74 42.32
CA VAL A 12 2.70 4.90 43.74
C VAL A 12 3.80 4.30 44.61
N GLU A 13 4.19 3.04 44.34
CA GLU A 13 5.21 2.31 45.10
C GLU A 13 6.56 3.05 45.10
N LYS A 14 6.90 3.70 43.99
CA LYS A 14 8.13 4.50 43.85
C LYS A 14 8.03 5.91 44.43
N GLY A 15 6.85 6.31 44.94
CA GLY A 15 6.63 7.64 45.49
C GLY A 15 6.72 8.79 44.50
N ILE A 16 6.60 8.52 43.22
CA ILE A 16 6.72 9.52 42.13
C ILE A 16 5.37 9.91 41.51
N LEU A 17 4.27 9.27 41.93
CA LEU A 17 2.92 9.65 41.53
C LEU A 17 2.47 10.89 42.32
N VAL A 18 2.33 12.03 41.63
CA VAL A 18 1.93 13.29 42.26
C VAL A 18 0.43 13.40 42.40
N LYS A 19 -0.33 13.02 41.36
CA LYS A 19 -1.80 13.20 41.34
C LYS A 19 -2.42 12.31 40.26
N ILE A 20 -3.66 11.86 40.53
CA ILE A 20 -4.54 11.26 39.53
C ILE A 20 -5.74 12.19 39.36
N GLU A 21 -6.05 12.52 38.12
CA GLU A 21 -7.21 13.34 37.78
C GLU A 21 -8.07 12.61 36.73
N ASP A 22 -9.38 12.74 36.86
CA ASP A 22 -10.31 12.28 35.84
C ASP A 22 -10.18 13.18 34.59
N HIS A 23 -9.91 12.58 33.44
CA HIS A 23 -9.76 13.26 32.17
C HIS A 23 -10.64 12.63 31.10
N ILE A 24 -11.49 13.43 30.48
CA ILE A 24 -12.32 13.00 29.36
C ILE A 24 -11.51 13.18 28.06
N ASN A 25 -11.23 12.09 27.38
CA ASN A 25 -10.50 12.09 26.14
C ASN A 25 -11.32 11.44 25.01
N LYS A 26 -11.25 12.03 23.80
CA LYS A 26 -11.79 11.40 22.59
C LYS A 26 -10.80 10.36 22.09
N ILE A 27 -11.22 9.11 22.06
CA ILE A 27 -10.39 7.98 21.64
C ILE A 27 -10.81 7.58 20.23
N GLY A 28 -9.83 7.47 19.32
CA GLY A 28 -10.07 6.90 18.00
C GLY A 28 -10.40 5.41 18.10
N THR A 29 -11.43 4.99 17.39
CA THR A 29 -11.81 3.59 17.29
C THR A 29 -11.81 3.14 15.84
N SER A 30 -11.54 1.85 15.60
CA SER A 30 -11.66 1.24 14.28
C SER A 30 -13.12 1.25 13.83
N GLU A 31 -13.40 1.78 12.66
CA GLU A 31 -14.74 1.79 12.07
C GLU A 31 -15.30 0.37 11.88
N ARG A 32 -14.43 -0.60 11.64
CA ARG A 32 -14.82 -1.99 11.35
C ARG A 32 -15.10 -2.82 12.58
N THR A 33 -14.34 -2.61 13.65
CA THR A 33 -14.35 -3.49 14.82
C THR A 33 -14.78 -2.79 16.13
N GLY A 34 -14.83 -1.46 16.12
CA GLY A 34 -15.03 -0.66 17.34
C GLY A 34 -13.85 -0.72 18.31
N ALA A 35 -12.78 -1.44 17.99
CA ALA A 35 -11.60 -1.53 18.85
C ALA A 35 -10.88 -0.19 18.94
N VAL A 36 -10.35 0.11 20.13
CA VAL A 36 -9.53 1.30 20.36
C VAL A 36 -8.25 1.21 19.52
N VAL A 37 -7.95 2.29 18.79
CA VAL A 37 -6.74 2.38 18.00
C VAL A 37 -5.53 2.59 18.92
N GLU A 38 -4.59 1.65 18.89
CA GLU A 38 -3.31 1.75 19.59
C GLU A 38 -2.19 1.90 18.55
N PRO A 39 -1.33 2.94 18.62
CA PRO A 39 -0.21 3.10 17.70
C PRO A 39 0.74 1.92 17.79
N LYS A 40 1.04 1.31 16.64
CA LYS A 40 1.98 0.20 16.52
C LYS A 40 2.78 0.34 15.24
N LEU A 41 4.09 0.20 15.33
CA LEU A 41 4.94 0.09 14.15
C LEU A 41 4.76 -1.29 13.53
N SER A 42 4.60 -1.31 12.21
CA SER A 42 4.56 -2.53 11.40
C SER A 42 5.25 -2.27 10.06
N ASP A 43 5.84 -3.32 9.49
CA ASP A 43 6.36 -3.24 8.14
C ASP A 43 5.16 -3.15 7.18
N GLN A 44 5.28 -2.29 6.17
CA GLN A 44 4.24 -1.99 5.18
C GLN A 44 4.86 -1.88 3.80
N TRP A 45 4.08 -2.19 2.78
CA TRP A 45 4.48 -2.01 1.39
C TRP A 45 4.16 -0.61 0.91
N PHE A 46 5.15 0.07 0.34
CA PHE A 46 5.01 1.40 -0.22
C PHE A 46 5.36 1.41 -1.69
N LEU A 47 4.52 2.06 -2.49
CA LEU A 47 4.82 2.40 -3.87
C LEU A 47 5.49 3.77 -3.91
N LYS A 48 6.66 3.87 -4.53
CA LYS A 48 7.36 5.15 -4.75
C LYS A 48 6.61 5.96 -5.80
N MET A 49 5.93 7.02 -5.36
CA MET A 49 5.01 7.77 -6.21
C MET A 49 5.68 8.88 -7.01
N LYS A 50 6.81 9.41 -6.58
CA LYS A 50 7.41 10.60 -7.20
C LYS A 50 7.69 10.43 -8.68
N ASP A 51 8.33 9.31 -9.05
CA ASP A 51 8.71 9.04 -10.45
C ASP A 51 7.49 8.71 -11.32
N LEU A 52 6.42 8.17 -10.72
CA LEU A 52 5.16 7.88 -11.39
C LEU A 52 4.29 9.12 -11.57
N ALA A 53 4.35 10.07 -10.65
CA ALA A 53 3.58 11.31 -10.72
C ALA A 53 4.15 12.31 -11.74
N GLN A 54 5.46 12.29 -12.00
CA GLN A 54 6.09 13.26 -12.88
C GLN A 54 5.53 13.23 -14.32
N PRO A 55 5.43 12.09 -15.01
CA PRO A 55 4.83 12.04 -16.34
C PRO A 55 3.39 12.51 -16.38
N ALA A 56 2.60 12.18 -15.34
CA ALA A 56 1.20 12.62 -15.22
C ALA A 56 1.09 14.14 -15.03
N LEU A 57 2.03 14.74 -14.28
CA LEU A 57 2.11 16.18 -14.14
C LEU A 57 2.47 16.86 -15.47
N ASP A 58 3.49 16.33 -16.15
CA ASP A 58 3.98 16.88 -17.42
C ASP A 58 2.87 16.86 -18.48
N ALA A 59 2.13 15.77 -18.64
CA ALA A 59 1.01 15.64 -19.57
C ALA A 59 -0.06 16.74 -19.38
N VAL A 60 -0.34 17.13 -18.14
CA VAL A 60 -1.28 18.23 -17.86
C VAL A 60 -0.65 19.59 -18.12
N LEU A 61 0.63 19.80 -17.78
CA LEU A 61 1.31 21.06 -17.99
C LEU A 61 1.55 21.34 -19.49
N GLU A 62 1.80 20.31 -20.28
CA GLU A 62 1.98 20.37 -21.73
C GLU A 62 0.64 20.37 -22.50
N LYS A 63 -0.46 20.29 -21.77
CA LYS A 63 -1.84 20.29 -22.32
C LYS A 63 -2.18 19.08 -23.19
N GLU A 64 -1.50 17.97 -23.01
CA GLU A 64 -1.93 16.69 -23.56
C GLU A 64 -3.22 16.21 -22.87
N VAL A 65 -3.34 16.50 -21.57
CA VAL A 65 -4.57 16.31 -20.78
C VAL A 65 -5.04 17.67 -20.27
N ASN A 66 -6.28 18.02 -20.54
CA ASN A 66 -6.88 19.28 -20.11
C ASN A 66 -7.82 19.08 -18.91
N LEU A 67 -7.61 19.84 -17.85
CA LEU A 67 -8.50 19.85 -16.68
C LEU A 67 -9.64 20.84 -16.91
N VAL A 68 -10.87 20.38 -16.72
CA VAL A 68 -12.07 21.23 -16.89
C VAL A 68 -12.82 21.28 -15.55
N PRO A 69 -13.00 22.46 -14.98
CA PRO A 69 -12.48 23.78 -15.38
C PRO A 69 -11.01 24.00 -14.99
N ASP A 70 -10.34 24.89 -15.70
CA ASP A 70 -8.90 25.22 -15.55
C ASP A 70 -8.45 25.56 -14.13
N LYS A 71 -9.38 26.03 -13.28
CA LYS A 71 -9.09 26.37 -11.87
C LYS A 71 -8.46 25.22 -11.08
N PHE A 72 -8.68 23.97 -11.49
CA PHE A 72 -8.12 22.80 -10.83
C PHE A 72 -6.63 22.56 -11.15
N LEU A 73 -6.06 23.22 -12.14
CA LEU A 73 -4.67 23.08 -12.54
C LEU A 73 -3.70 23.34 -11.36
N ASN A 74 -3.92 24.39 -10.61
CA ASN A 74 -3.04 24.72 -9.47
C ASN A 74 -3.14 23.67 -8.35
N THR A 75 -4.34 23.17 -8.07
CA THR A 75 -4.56 22.12 -7.09
C THR A 75 -3.90 20.82 -7.53
N TYR A 76 -4.08 20.43 -8.79
CA TYR A 76 -3.47 19.24 -9.37
C TYR A 76 -1.95 19.30 -9.31
N ARG A 77 -1.35 20.41 -9.78
CA ARG A 77 0.10 20.64 -9.72
C ARG A 77 0.60 20.50 -8.29
N HIS A 78 -0.03 21.18 -7.34
CA HIS A 78 0.39 21.13 -5.93
C HIS A 78 0.37 19.71 -5.38
N TRP A 79 -0.64 18.90 -5.72
CA TRP A 79 -0.73 17.52 -5.29
C TRP A 79 0.35 16.65 -5.89
N MET A 80 0.61 16.77 -7.21
CA MET A 80 1.61 15.98 -7.91
C MET A 80 3.04 16.32 -7.48
N GLU A 81 3.36 17.61 -7.29
CA GLU A 81 4.67 18.06 -6.80
C GLU A 81 4.94 17.63 -5.34
N ASN A 82 3.90 17.42 -4.54
CA ASN A 82 3.99 17.07 -3.13
C ASN A 82 3.50 15.64 -2.84
N VAL A 83 3.41 14.79 -3.85
CA VAL A 83 2.97 13.41 -3.70
C VAL A 83 3.89 12.66 -2.74
N ARG A 84 3.28 11.86 -1.84
CA ARG A 84 3.99 10.99 -0.90
C ARG A 84 3.89 9.56 -1.38
N ASP A 85 4.85 8.74 -0.96
CA ASP A 85 4.80 7.31 -1.21
C ASP A 85 3.50 6.72 -0.66
N TRP A 86 2.88 5.88 -1.47
CA TRP A 86 1.58 5.31 -1.19
C TRP A 86 1.73 3.98 -0.46
N ASN A 87 1.20 3.91 0.76
CA ASN A 87 1.06 2.63 1.46
C ASN A 87 -0.01 1.79 0.76
N ILE A 88 0.40 0.72 0.09
CA ILE A 88 -0.46 -0.15 -0.71
C ILE A 88 -0.92 -1.41 0.03
N SER A 89 -0.38 -1.69 1.21
CA SER A 89 -0.74 -2.87 1.98
C SER A 89 -1.92 -2.64 2.92
N ARG A 90 -2.79 -3.65 3.04
CA ARG A 90 -3.95 -3.66 3.94
C ARG A 90 -4.00 -4.98 4.69
N GLN A 91 -4.19 -4.93 6.01
CA GLN A 91 -4.34 -6.09 6.88
C GLN A 91 -5.77 -6.62 6.82
N LEU A 92 -6.15 -7.16 5.66
CA LEU A 92 -7.48 -7.68 5.36
C LEU A 92 -7.40 -9.17 5.05
N VAL A 93 -8.41 -9.91 5.50
CA VAL A 93 -8.50 -11.36 5.23
C VAL A 93 -8.93 -11.64 3.78
N TRP A 94 -9.70 -10.72 3.20
CA TRP A 94 -10.22 -10.85 1.84
C TRP A 94 -9.75 -9.68 0.97
N GLY A 95 -9.24 -10.00 -0.21
CA GLY A 95 -8.72 -9.04 -1.17
C GLY A 95 -7.67 -9.67 -2.07
N GLN A 96 -7.05 -8.87 -2.91
CA GLN A 96 -5.93 -9.31 -3.76
C GLN A 96 -4.66 -9.34 -2.90
N GLN A 97 -4.19 -10.54 -2.61
CA GLN A 97 -3.00 -10.75 -1.79
C GLN A 97 -1.75 -10.19 -2.49
N ILE A 98 -0.88 -9.56 -1.72
CA ILE A 98 0.38 -9.01 -2.25
C ILE A 98 1.25 -10.14 -2.81
N PRO A 99 1.72 -10.04 -4.07
CA PRO A 99 2.48 -11.10 -4.73
C PRO A 99 3.97 -11.11 -4.33
N ALA A 100 4.24 -10.94 -3.05
CA ALA A 100 5.57 -11.01 -2.47
C ALA A 100 5.75 -12.31 -1.69
N TYR A 101 6.87 -12.99 -1.92
CA TYR A 101 7.18 -14.28 -1.33
C TYR A 101 8.48 -14.19 -0.56
N TYR A 102 8.40 -14.47 0.74
CA TYR A 102 9.54 -14.50 1.65
C TYR A 102 10.19 -15.88 1.64
N PHE A 103 11.53 -15.93 1.55
CA PHE A 103 12.33 -17.14 1.59
C PHE A 103 13.31 -17.17 2.77
N GLY A 104 13.28 -16.16 3.64
CA GLY A 104 14.12 -16.01 4.82
C GLY A 104 13.50 -15.09 5.85
N PHE A 105 14.30 -14.72 6.87
CA PHE A 105 13.87 -13.85 7.98
C PHE A 105 14.38 -12.41 7.86
N GLY A 106 15.25 -12.15 6.90
CA GLY A 106 15.74 -10.80 6.62
C GLY A 106 14.68 -9.93 5.94
N LYS A 107 14.77 -8.61 6.13
CA LYS A 107 13.85 -7.66 5.49
C LYS A 107 13.92 -7.68 3.97
N GLU A 108 15.06 -8.07 3.42
CA GLU A 108 15.32 -8.16 1.98
C GLU A 108 15.14 -9.59 1.43
N ASP A 109 14.79 -10.57 2.28
CA ASP A 109 14.67 -11.98 1.89
C ASP A 109 13.30 -12.26 1.26
N TYR A 110 12.92 -11.46 0.27
CA TYR A 110 11.70 -11.63 -0.50
C TYR A 110 11.93 -11.45 -1.99
N VAL A 111 11.01 -11.96 -2.77
CA VAL A 111 10.87 -11.74 -4.21
C VAL A 111 9.42 -11.42 -4.55
N VAL A 112 9.21 -10.71 -5.64
CA VAL A 112 7.87 -10.42 -6.17
C VAL A 112 7.69 -11.22 -7.45
N ALA A 113 6.62 -11.99 -7.54
CA ALA A 113 6.33 -12.85 -8.68
C ALA A 113 4.84 -13.11 -8.81
N GLU A 114 4.40 -13.43 -10.02
CA GLU A 114 3.00 -13.75 -10.31
C GLU A 114 2.59 -15.10 -9.72
N THR A 115 3.51 -16.08 -9.76
CA THR A 115 3.28 -17.43 -9.25
C THR A 115 4.34 -17.84 -8.23
N LYS A 116 3.99 -18.82 -7.39
CA LYS A 116 4.91 -19.36 -6.38
C LYS A 116 6.10 -20.09 -7.01
N GLU A 117 5.90 -20.69 -8.18
CA GLU A 117 6.93 -21.38 -8.97
C GLU A 117 7.96 -20.39 -9.55
N GLU A 118 7.49 -19.25 -10.02
CA GLU A 118 8.35 -18.16 -10.46
C GLU A 118 9.11 -17.55 -9.28
N ALA A 119 8.41 -17.33 -8.17
CA ALA A 119 9.01 -16.85 -6.93
C ALA A 119 10.16 -17.75 -6.46
N LEU A 120 10.00 -19.06 -6.57
CA LEU A 120 11.08 -20.00 -6.21
C LEU A 120 12.32 -19.81 -7.07
N LYS A 121 12.16 -19.67 -8.38
CA LYS A 121 13.29 -19.43 -9.30
C LYS A 121 14.02 -18.13 -8.94
N LEU A 122 13.26 -17.07 -8.71
CA LEU A 122 13.82 -15.78 -8.32
C LEU A 122 14.49 -15.82 -6.94
N ALA A 123 13.91 -16.54 -5.97
CA ALA A 123 14.49 -16.70 -4.64
C ALA A 123 15.81 -17.47 -4.68
N ILE A 124 15.90 -18.54 -5.47
CA ILE A 124 17.14 -19.29 -5.68
C ILE A 124 18.21 -18.38 -6.30
N LEU A 125 17.86 -17.62 -7.32
CA LEU A 125 18.80 -16.68 -7.96
C LEU A 125 19.28 -15.59 -6.98
N LYS A 126 18.36 -15.03 -6.20
CA LYS A 126 18.67 -13.95 -5.25
C LYS A 126 19.49 -14.43 -4.05
N SER A 127 19.17 -15.60 -3.50
CA SER A 127 19.83 -16.16 -2.31
C SER A 127 21.09 -16.95 -2.62
N GLY A 128 21.23 -17.47 -3.85
CA GLY A 128 22.24 -18.45 -4.19
C GLY A 128 22.03 -19.84 -3.58
N ASN A 129 20.88 -20.07 -2.92
CA ASN A 129 20.57 -21.34 -2.24
C ASN A 129 19.68 -22.22 -3.14
N SER A 130 20.26 -23.26 -3.72
CA SER A 130 19.58 -24.22 -4.57
C SER A 130 18.72 -25.25 -3.83
N GLU A 131 18.77 -25.27 -2.49
CA GLU A 131 17.98 -26.19 -1.66
C GLU A 131 16.59 -25.62 -1.30
N LEU A 132 16.30 -24.37 -1.69
CA LEU A 132 14.98 -23.78 -1.50
C LEU A 132 13.93 -24.61 -2.27
N SER A 133 12.78 -24.79 -1.63
CA SER A 133 11.62 -25.48 -2.20
C SER A 133 10.38 -24.57 -2.13
N LEU A 134 9.30 -24.97 -2.77
CA LEU A 134 8.03 -24.25 -2.68
C LEU A 134 7.55 -24.10 -1.23
N ASP A 135 7.80 -25.09 -0.37
CA ASP A 135 7.41 -25.05 1.04
C ASP A 135 8.25 -24.07 1.87
N SER A 136 9.43 -23.68 1.37
CA SER A 136 10.28 -22.66 1.99
C SER A 136 9.75 -21.24 1.76
N LEU A 137 8.81 -21.06 0.82
CA LEU A 137 8.27 -19.76 0.47
C LEU A 137 6.97 -19.47 1.21
N THR A 138 6.92 -18.31 1.85
CA THR A 138 5.70 -17.79 2.49
C THR A 138 5.26 -16.52 1.78
N GLN A 139 4.05 -16.53 1.21
CA GLN A 139 3.48 -15.32 0.60
C GLN A 139 3.09 -14.32 1.68
N ASP A 140 3.23 -13.04 1.37
CA ASP A 140 2.75 -11.94 2.23
C ASP A 140 1.26 -12.12 2.53
N LYS A 141 0.87 -11.85 3.78
CA LYS A 141 -0.52 -12.03 4.24
C LYS A 141 -1.41 -10.85 3.96
N ASP A 142 -0.82 -9.70 3.69
CA ASP A 142 -1.54 -8.48 3.43
C ASP A 142 -2.20 -8.48 2.05
N ALA A 143 -3.29 -7.76 1.93
CA ALA A 143 -3.96 -7.50 0.66
C ALA A 143 -3.50 -6.16 0.09
N LEU A 144 -3.56 -6.02 -1.23
CA LEU A 144 -3.37 -4.74 -1.91
C LEU A 144 -4.54 -3.79 -1.62
N ASP A 145 -4.24 -2.51 -1.57
CA ASP A 145 -5.25 -1.45 -1.56
C ASP A 145 -6.19 -1.61 -2.75
N THR A 146 -7.49 -1.42 -2.53
CA THR A 146 -8.51 -1.53 -3.58
C THR A 146 -8.22 -0.62 -4.77
N TRP A 147 -7.72 0.58 -4.52
CA TRP A 147 -7.37 1.52 -5.59
C TRP A 147 -6.18 1.06 -6.45
N PHE A 148 -5.31 0.24 -5.91
CA PHE A 148 -4.15 -0.27 -6.66
C PHE A 148 -4.56 -1.05 -7.91
N SER A 149 -5.62 -1.84 -7.83
CA SER A 149 -6.13 -2.62 -8.96
C SER A 149 -7.26 -1.92 -9.72
N SER A 150 -8.07 -1.07 -9.06
CA SER A 150 -9.21 -0.41 -9.71
C SER A 150 -8.80 0.56 -10.82
N TRP A 151 -7.64 1.17 -10.71
CA TRP A 151 -7.10 2.05 -11.76
C TRP A 151 -6.72 1.31 -13.04
N LEU A 152 -6.49 0.02 -12.95
CA LEU A 152 -6.18 -0.83 -14.11
C LEU A 152 -7.46 -1.26 -14.87
N TRP A 153 -8.64 -0.97 -14.31
CA TRP A 153 -9.91 -1.43 -14.89
C TRP A 153 -10.11 -1.02 -16.35
N PRO A 154 -9.90 0.25 -16.77
CA PRO A 154 -10.10 0.67 -18.15
C PRO A 154 -9.21 -0.09 -19.17
N ILE A 155 -8.06 -0.58 -18.71
CA ILE A 155 -7.11 -1.33 -19.53
C ILE A 155 -7.41 -2.84 -19.46
N SER A 156 -7.72 -3.34 -18.25
CA SER A 156 -7.88 -4.78 -18.02
C SER A 156 -9.16 -5.36 -18.65
N VAL A 157 -10.25 -4.59 -18.76
CA VAL A 157 -11.49 -5.07 -19.41
C VAL A 157 -11.31 -5.41 -20.89
N PHE A 158 -10.33 -4.80 -21.55
CA PHE A 158 -10.00 -5.07 -22.96
C PHE A 158 -8.74 -5.93 -23.11
N ASN A 159 -8.36 -6.66 -22.05
CA ASN A 159 -7.11 -7.46 -22.02
C ASN A 159 -5.83 -6.65 -22.30
N GLY A 160 -5.88 -5.33 -22.19
CA GLY A 160 -4.79 -4.44 -22.57
C GLY A 160 -3.53 -4.55 -21.71
N ILE A 161 -3.59 -5.25 -20.56
CA ILE A 161 -2.39 -5.55 -19.73
C ILE A 161 -1.54 -6.62 -20.40
N LEU A 162 -2.16 -7.67 -20.96
CA LEU A 162 -1.48 -8.78 -21.61
C LEU A 162 -1.24 -8.53 -23.11
N GLU A 163 -2.15 -7.81 -23.75
CA GLU A 163 -2.16 -7.50 -25.18
C GLU A 163 -2.36 -5.99 -25.40
N PRO A 164 -1.37 -5.14 -25.08
CA PRO A 164 -1.54 -3.68 -25.09
C PRO A 164 -1.81 -3.08 -26.48
N GLU A 165 -1.51 -3.80 -27.54
CA GLU A 165 -1.69 -3.36 -28.94
C GLU A 165 -2.97 -3.93 -29.57
N ASN A 166 -3.88 -4.54 -28.81
CA ASN A 166 -5.10 -5.10 -29.39
C ASN A 166 -6.07 -4.01 -29.89
N GLU A 167 -6.95 -4.38 -30.84
CA GLU A 167 -7.85 -3.42 -31.50
C GLU A 167 -8.86 -2.78 -30.53
N GLU A 168 -9.34 -3.54 -29.54
CA GLU A 168 -10.34 -3.04 -28.58
C GLU A 168 -9.72 -1.97 -27.68
N ILE A 169 -8.53 -2.20 -27.12
CA ILE A 169 -7.88 -1.20 -26.26
C ILE A 169 -7.56 0.06 -27.08
N ASN A 170 -7.08 -0.07 -28.30
CA ASN A 170 -6.77 1.08 -29.15
C ASN A 170 -8.00 1.89 -29.57
N TYR A 171 -9.18 1.25 -29.62
CA TYR A 171 -10.45 1.92 -29.91
C TYR A 171 -11.05 2.64 -28.72
N TYR A 172 -11.03 2.01 -27.53
CA TYR A 172 -11.73 2.51 -26.35
C TYR A 172 -10.85 3.31 -25.38
N TYR A 173 -9.53 3.15 -25.46
CA TYR A 173 -8.60 3.81 -24.55
C TYR A 173 -7.45 4.48 -25.32
N PRO A 174 -7.04 5.72 -24.96
CA PRO A 174 -7.59 6.55 -23.89
C PRO A 174 -8.98 7.09 -24.22
N THR A 175 -9.81 7.28 -23.17
CA THR A 175 -11.13 7.89 -23.31
C THR A 175 -11.00 9.40 -23.48
N ASN A 176 -12.00 10.03 -24.16
CA ASN A 176 -12.00 11.47 -24.39
C ASN A 176 -12.35 12.27 -23.12
N ASP A 177 -12.98 11.63 -22.14
CA ASP A 177 -13.41 12.25 -20.89
C ASP A 177 -13.27 11.26 -19.73
N HIS A 178 -12.75 11.75 -18.62
CA HIS A 178 -12.57 11.01 -17.37
C HIS A 178 -13.30 11.75 -16.26
N SER A 179 -14.39 11.20 -15.79
CA SER A 179 -15.19 11.71 -14.66
C SER A 179 -14.74 11.14 -13.32
#